data_59fd95737e10956c79977e1ce20c1aae
#
_entry.id   59fd95737e10956c79977e1ce20c1aae
#
_cell.length_a   1.000
_cell.length_b   1.000
_cell.length_c   1.000
_cell.angle_alpha   90.00
_cell.angle_beta   90.00
_cell.angle_gamma   90.00
#
_symmetry.space_group_name_H-M   'P 1'
#
loop_
_entity.id
_entity.type
_entity.pdbx_description
1 polymer ?
#
loop_
_entity_poly.entity_id
_entity_poly.type
_entity_poly.pdbx_seq_one_letter_code
_entity_poly.pdbx_strand_id
1 'polypeptide(L)'
;KFLIKEVKREQIKKDLEDKFLLYLTNFLDFQIGYFSKMKTLMDIESIFILLLCTLNTTSQIKTKEDPMSSKVIFSKLHSLNKTFGLNATSISEITKVPRTTVLRKIEGLEKSGMIRKDKFKRYATDNLNGVENSKKIISIMDHNTKLLGIFISKCMQTYANKH
;
A
#
# COMPACT_ATOMS: atom_id res chain seq x y z
N LYS A 1 28.21 0.06 -14.90
CA LYS A 1 27.48 -1.21 -14.87
C LYS A 1 27.52 -1.73 -13.44
N PHE A 2 26.56 -1.38 -12.62
CA PHE A 2 26.44 -1.93 -11.28
C PHE A 2 25.94 -3.36 -11.41
N LEU A 3 26.80 -4.34 -11.18
CA LEU A 3 26.43 -5.70 -10.97
C LEU A 3 25.73 -5.77 -9.59
N ILE A 4 24.40 -5.82 -9.60
CA ILE A 4 23.65 -6.21 -8.40
C ILE A 4 24.05 -7.68 -8.16
N LYS A 5 24.99 -7.91 -7.23
CA LYS A 5 25.24 -9.25 -6.72
C LYS A 5 23.92 -9.74 -6.11
N GLU A 6 23.57 -10.98 -6.44
CA GLU A 6 22.40 -11.63 -5.83
C GLU A 6 22.54 -11.58 -4.31
N VAL A 7 21.68 -10.80 -3.66
CA VAL A 7 21.72 -10.62 -2.21
C VAL A 7 21.01 -11.81 -1.60
N LYS A 8 21.76 -12.71 -0.99
CA LYS A 8 21.20 -13.90 -0.34
C LYS A 8 20.38 -13.49 0.89
N ARG A 9 19.18 -14.07 1.04
CA ARG A 9 18.26 -13.80 2.17
C ARG A 9 18.95 -13.89 3.54
N GLU A 10 19.85 -14.86 3.71
CA GLU A 10 20.60 -15.08 4.94
C GLU A 10 21.55 -13.91 5.27
N GLN A 11 22.15 -13.31 4.25
CA GLN A 11 23.01 -12.12 4.43
C GLN A 11 22.20 -10.91 4.88
N ILE A 12 20.99 -10.70 4.29
CA ILE A 12 20.09 -9.61 4.72
C ILE A 12 19.67 -9.83 6.16
N LYS A 13 19.27 -11.07 6.52
CA LYS A 13 18.85 -11.40 7.89
C LYS A 13 19.96 -11.09 8.91
N LYS A 14 21.19 -11.54 8.65
CA LYS A 14 22.33 -11.27 9.52
C LYS A 14 22.62 -9.78 9.65
N ASP A 15 22.59 -9.01 8.55
CA ASP A 15 22.84 -7.56 8.60
C ASP A 15 21.73 -6.82 9.35
N LEU A 16 20.46 -7.28 9.23
CA LEU A 16 19.33 -6.77 10.02
C LEU A 16 19.50 -7.03 11.51
N GLU A 17 20.01 -8.20 11.92
CA GLU A 17 20.31 -8.55 13.29
C GLU A 17 21.46 -7.68 13.85
N ASP A 18 22.55 -7.57 13.09
CA ASP A 18 23.75 -6.81 13.48
C ASP A 18 23.48 -5.29 13.61
N LYS A 19 22.58 -4.74 12.80
CA LYS A 19 22.28 -3.30 12.71
C LYS A 19 20.80 -2.97 13.04
N PHE A 20 20.18 -3.79 13.88
CA PHE A 20 18.74 -3.75 14.14
C PHE A 20 18.19 -2.36 14.45
N LEU A 21 18.85 -1.62 15.37
CA LEU A 21 18.38 -0.28 15.77
C LEU A 21 18.36 0.71 14.60
N LEU A 22 19.32 0.63 13.69
CA LEU A 22 19.41 1.53 12.56
C LEU A 22 18.29 1.26 11.54
N TYR A 23 18.06 -0.02 11.24
CA TYR A 23 16.94 -0.42 10.37
C TYR A 23 15.59 -0.11 11.01
N LEU A 24 15.44 -0.38 12.31
CA LEU A 24 14.22 -0.05 13.05
C LEU A 24 13.94 1.45 13.03
N THR A 25 14.95 2.30 13.29
CA THR A 25 14.80 3.76 13.24
C THR A 25 14.35 4.23 11.85
N ASN A 26 14.97 3.73 10.78
CA ASN A 26 14.57 4.06 9.40
C ASN A 26 13.13 3.60 9.09
N PHE A 27 12.74 2.44 9.58
CA PHE A 27 11.38 1.90 9.40
C PHE A 27 10.33 2.72 10.16
N LEU A 28 10.61 3.11 11.41
CA LEU A 28 9.72 3.95 12.22
C LEU A 28 9.57 5.35 11.61
N ASP A 29 10.65 5.95 11.12
CA ASP A 29 10.62 7.23 10.42
C ASP A 29 9.72 7.16 9.17
N PHE A 30 9.89 6.12 8.37
CA PHE A 30 9.00 5.85 7.23
C PHE A 30 7.54 5.69 7.66
N GLN A 31 7.25 4.89 8.68
CA GLN A 31 5.88 4.65 9.14
C GLN A 31 5.21 5.92 9.66
N ILE A 32 5.91 6.71 10.48
CA ILE A 32 5.40 7.98 11.02
C ILE A 32 5.06 8.92 9.87
N GLY A 33 5.96 9.10 8.91
CA GLY A 33 5.72 9.94 7.73
C GLY A 33 4.53 9.46 6.90
N TYR A 34 4.45 8.14 6.67
CA TYR A 34 3.37 7.50 5.91
C TYR A 34 2.00 7.71 6.57
N PHE A 35 1.85 7.32 7.83
CA PHE A 35 0.57 7.41 8.53
C PHE A 35 0.17 8.85 8.85
N SER A 36 1.12 9.75 9.15
CA SER A 36 0.84 11.17 9.36
C SER A 36 0.20 11.81 8.13
N LYS A 37 0.69 11.46 6.95
CA LYS A 37 0.12 11.95 5.69
C LYS A 37 -1.23 11.32 5.38
N MET A 38 -1.36 9.99 5.55
CA MET A 38 -2.63 9.29 5.34
C MET A 38 -3.73 9.78 6.27
N LYS A 39 -3.41 10.08 7.54
CA LYS A 39 -4.35 10.60 8.54
C LYS A 39 -4.98 11.93 8.13
N THR A 40 -4.37 12.69 7.24
CA THR A 40 -4.99 13.93 6.71
C THR A 40 -6.19 13.67 5.81
N LEU A 41 -6.35 12.43 5.31
CA LEU A 41 -7.47 12.03 4.45
C LEU A 41 -8.60 11.37 5.25
N MET A 42 -8.24 10.47 6.15
CA MET A 42 -9.19 9.57 6.80
C MET A 42 -8.64 9.03 8.10
N ASP A 43 -9.51 8.43 8.91
CA ASP A 43 -9.12 7.75 10.14
C ASP A 43 -8.35 6.44 9.88
N ILE A 44 -7.68 5.93 10.91
CA ILE A 44 -6.77 4.79 10.82
C ILE A 44 -7.47 3.50 10.37
N GLU A 45 -8.70 3.25 10.81
CA GLU A 45 -9.46 2.06 10.42
C GLU A 45 -9.79 2.11 8.92
N SER A 46 -10.22 3.27 8.42
CA SER A 46 -10.45 3.50 6.98
C SER A 46 -9.18 3.31 6.16
N ILE A 47 -8.01 3.77 6.69
CA ILE A 47 -6.71 3.55 6.05
C ILE A 47 -6.44 2.04 5.91
N PHE A 48 -6.57 1.27 6.99
CA PHE A 48 -6.31 -0.18 6.93
C PHE A 48 -7.25 -0.91 5.98
N ILE A 49 -8.53 -0.56 5.96
CA ILE A 49 -9.51 -1.15 5.04
C ILE A 49 -9.12 -0.83 3.59
N LEU A 50 -8.79 0.44 3.29
CA LEU A 50 -8.39 0.86 1.96
C LEU A 50 -7.09 0.16 1.50
N LEU A 51 -6.08 0.11 2.37
CA LEU A 51 -4.81 -0.57 2.09
C LEU A 51 -5.01 -2.06 1.80
N LEU A 52 -5.86 -2.73 2.58
CA LEU A 52 -6.18 -4.14 2.38
C LEU A 52 -6.90 -4.38 1.05
N CYS A 53 -7.89 -3.54 0.72
CA CYS A 53 -8.56 -3.60 -0.59
C CYS A 53 -7.57 -3.34 -1.74
N THR A 54 -6.66 -2.37 -1.57
CA THR A 54 -5.64 -2.05 -2.56
C THR A 54 -4.66 -3.21 -2.75
N LEU A 55 -4.14 -3.78 -1.66
CA LEU A 55 -3.25 -4.94 -1.70
C LEU A 55 -3.90 -6.12 -2.41
N ASN A 56 -5.15 -6.45 -2.05
CA ASN A 56 -5.89 -7.52 -2.69
C ASN A 56 -6.11 -7.25 -4.19
N THR A 57 -6.43 -6.00 -4.56
CA THR A 57 -6.66 -5.64 -5.96
C THR A 57 -5.36 -5.67 -6.77
N THR A 58 -4.26 -5.13 -6.23
CA THR A 58 -2.96 -5.07 -6.92
C THR A 58 -2.30 -6.45 -7.04
N SER A 59 -2.47 -7.33 -6.04
CA SER A 59 -1.95 -8.70 -6.11
C SER A 59 -2.55 -9.53 -7.25
N GLN A 60 -3.73 -9.14 -7.75
CA GLN A 60 -4.38 -9.77 -8.90
C GLN A 60 -3.83 -9.26 -10.24
N ILE A 61 -3.12 -8.14 -10.24
CA ILE A 61 -2.41 -7.63 -11.41
C ILE A 61 -1.13 -8.43 -11.52
N LYS A 62 -1.19 -9.59 -12.18
CA LYS A 62 0.01 -10.35 -12.53
C LYS A 62 0.86 -9.47 -13.44
N THR A 63 1.86 -8.83 -12.86
CA THR A 63 2.88 -8.10 -13.59
C THR A 63 3.78 -9.12 -14.28
N LYS A 64 3.43 -9.50 -15.51
CA LYS A 64 4.41 -10.10 -16.39
C LYS A 64 5.41 -9.00 -16.74
N GLU A 65 6.56 -9.03 -16.09
CA GLU A 65 7.88 -8.53 -16.51
C GLU A 65 8.10 -7.02 -16.77
N ASP A 66 7.09 -6.16 -16.84
CA ASP A 66 7.34 -4.73 -17.06
C ASP A 66 7.07 -3.89 -15.80
N PRO A 67 8.03 -3.05 -15.37
CA PRO A 67 7.82 -2.10 -14.29
C PRO A 67 6.73 -1.10 -14.70
N MET A 68 5.51 -1.32 -14.21
CA MET A 68 4.40 -0.42 -14.48
C MET A 68 4.48 0.82 -13.59
N SER A 69 4.42 2.00 -14.23
CA SER A 69 4.28 3.24 -13.47
C SER A 69 2.96 3.26 -12.70
N SER A 70 2.91 3.99 -11.57
CA SER A 70 1.71 4.16 -10.77
C SER A 70 0.49 4.59 -11.60
N LYS A 71 0.67 5.48 -12.57
CA LYS A 71 -0.37 5.94 -13.50
C LYS A 71 -0.97 4.80 -14.33
N VAL A 72 -0.14 3.88 -14.82
CA VAL A 72 -0.57 2.72 -15.61
C VAL A 72 -1.28 1.70 -14.72
N ILE A 73 -0.82 1.48 -13.48
CA ILE A 73 -1.48 0.60 -12.52
C ILE A 73 -2.90 1.09 -12.25
N PHE A 74 -3.07 2.39 -11.95
CA PHE A 74 -4.39 2.96 -11.64
C PHE A 74 -5.36 2.93 -12.82
N SER A 75 -4.89 3.14 -14.05
CA SER A 75 -5.75 2.99 -15.24
C SER A 75 -6.18 1.54 -15.46
N LYS A 76 -5.31 0.57 -15.16
CA LYS A 76 -5.63 -0.86 -15.26
C LYS A 76 -6.55 -1.36 -14.13
N LEU A 77 -6.52 -0.77 -12.94
CA LEU A 77 -7.44 -1.13 -11.85
C LEU A 77 -8.91 -1.02 -12.27
N HIS A 78 -9.24 -0.04 -13.10
CA HIS A 78 -10.60 0.13 -13.62
C HIS A 78 -11.00 -0.95 -14.63
N SER A 79 -10.08 -1.42 -15.45
CA SER A 79 -10.34 -2.45 -16.46
C SER A 79 -10.42 -3.87 -15.88
N LEU A 80 -9.99 -4.07 -14.63
CA LEU A 80 -10.16 -5.34 -13.92
C LEU A 80 -11.62 -5.55 -13.50
N ASN A 81 -12.50 -5.67 -14.49
CA ASN A 81 -13.94 -5.89 -14.30
C ASN A 81 -14.32 -7.21 -13.63
N LYS A 82 -13.36 -8.03 -13.21
CA LYS A 82 -13.62 -9.34 -12.61
C LYS A 82 -13.21 -9.37 -11.13
N THR A 83 -14.16 -9.16 -10.29
CA THR A 83 -14.61 -9.97 -9.13
C THR A 83 -13.53 -10.54 -8.19
N PHE A 84 -12.59 -9.72 -7.73
CA PHE A 84 -11.63 -10.20 -6.72
C PHE A 84 -11.63 -9.37 -5.42
N GLY A 85 -12.72 -8.67 -5.15
CA GLY A 85 -12.89 -7.91 -3.92
C GLY A 85 -13.01 -8.80 -2.68
N LEU A 86 -12.71 -8.24 -1.52
CA LEU A 86 -12.89 -8.87 -0.22
C LEU A 86 -14.30 -8.58 0.30
N ASN A 87 -14.91 -9.54 0.97
CA ASN A 87 -16.17 -9.30 1.68
C ASN A 87 -15.90 -8.66 3.06
N ALA A 88 -16.93 -8.04 3.67
CA ALA A 88 -16.78 -7.35 4.94
C ALA A 88 -16.33 -8.26 6.11
N THR A 89 -16.66 -9.55 6.05
CA THR A 89 -16.22 -10.52 7.07
C THR A 89 -14.73 -10.77 6.97
N SER A 90 -14.21 -11.05 5.78
CA SER A 90 -12.76 -11.22 5.57
C SER A 90 -11.98 -9.96 5.94
N ILE A 91 -12.51 -8.77 5.60
CA ILE A 91 -11.89 -7.51 6.00
C ILE A 91 -11.84 -7.39 7.53
N SER A 92 -12.94 -7.71 8.23
CA SER A 92 -13.00 -7.69 9.68
C SER A 92 -12.02 -8.68 10.33
N GLU A 93 -11.93 -9.90 9.81
CA GLU A 93 -11.02 -10.93 10.30
C GLU A 93 -9.55 -10.55 10.16
N ILE A 94 -9.18 -9.93 9.03
CA ILE A 94 -7.79 -9.52 8.76
C ILE A 94 -7.42 -8.26 9.54
N THR A 95 -8.28 -7.25 9.53
CA THR A 95 -7.99 -5.95 10.17
C THR A 95 -8.23 -5.95 11.66
N LYS A 96 -8.94 -6.96 12.19
CA LYS A 96 -9.42 -7.04 13.58
C LYS A 96 -10.38 -5.90 13.96
N VAL A 97 -10.89 -5.18 12.99
CA VAL A 97 -11.93 -4.16 13.16
C VAL A 97 -13.30 -4.84 13.21
N PRO A 98 -14.17 -4.52 14.17
CA PRO A 98 -15.51 -5.12 14.24
C PRO A 98 -16.29 -4.97 12.92
N ARG A 99 -16.99 -6.02 12.51
CA ARG A 99 -17.68 -6.06 11.20
C ARG A 99 -18.66 -4.89 10.98
N THR A 100 -19.36 -4.46 12.03
CA THR A 100 -20.26 -3.30 11.97
C THR A 100 -19.50 -2.01 11.67
N THR A 101 -18.34 -1.83 12.28
CA THR A 101 -17.44 -0.70 12.00
C THR A 101 -16.91 -0.79 10.57
N VAL A 102 -16.47 -1.98 10.13
CA VAL A 102 -16.02 -2.20 8.74
C VAL A 102 -17.09 -1.77 7.76
N LEU A 103 -18.35 -2.18 7.92
CA LEU A 103 -19.44 -1.81 7.02
C LEU A 103 -19.65 -0.29 6.97
N ARG A 104 -19.64 0.38 8.12
CA ARG A 104 -19.76 1.84 8.20
C ARG A 104 -18.61 2.57 7.50
N LYS A 105 -17.36 2.09 7.69
CA LYS A 105 -16.17 2.67 7.04
C LYS A 105 -16.16 2.44 5.54
N ILE A 106 -16.54 1.24 5.11
CA ILE A 106 -16.70 0.88 3.70
C ILE A 106 -17.70 1.81 3.01
N GLU A 107 -18.84 2.08 3.64
CA GLU A 107 -19.84 2.99 3.08
C GLU A 107 -19.26 4.40 2.84
N GLY A 108 -18.45 4.91 3.76
CA GLY A 108 -17.74 6.18 3.58
C GLY A 108 -16.72 6.15 2.44
N LEU A 109 -15.95 5.08 2.34
CA LEU A 109 -14.97 4.89 1.27
C LEU A 109 -15.62 4.70 -0.11
N GLU A 110 -16.78 4.04 -0.16
CA GLU A 110 -17.58 3.86 -1.38
C GLU A 110 -18.18 5.20 -1.84
N LYS A 111 -18.76 5.97 -0.91
CA LYS A 111 -19.28 7.33 -1.19
C LYS A 111 -18.19 8.27 -1.71
N SER A 112 -16.97 8.14 -1.23
CA SER A 112 -15.82 8.92 -1.70
C SER A 112 -15.20 8.40 -3.01
N GLY A 113 -15.71 7.30 -3.56
CA GLY A 113 -15.21 6.68 -4.79
C GLY A 113 -13.85 6.00 -4.66
N MET A 114 -13.37 5.75 -3.44
CA MET A 114 -12.06 5.09 -3.22
C MET A 114 -12.13 3.58 -3.37
N ILE A 115 -13.28 3.01 -3.06
CA ILE A 115 -13.56 1.59 -3.25
C ILE A 115 -14.87 1.43 -4.00
N ARG A 116 -15.03 0.30 -4.64
CA ARG A 116 -16.27 -0.12 -5.31
C ARG A 116 -16.74 -1.45 -4.75
N LYS A 117 -18.04 -1.64 -4.79
CA LYS A 117 -18.71 -2.88 -4.43
C LYS A 117 -19.15 -3.62 -5.69
N ASP A 118 -18.90 -4.92 -5.75
CA ASP A 118 -19.41 -5.77 -6.82
C ASP A 118 -20.82 -6.34 -6.49
N LYS A 119 -21.41 -7.02 -7.44
CA LYS A 119 -22.72 -7.69 -7.29
C LYS A 119 -22.75 -8.79 -6.21
N PHE A 120 -21.60 -9.27 -5.80
CA PHE A 120 -21.45 -10.29 -4.73
C PHE A 120 -21.12 -9.67 -3.38
N LYS A 121 -21.30 -8.35 -3.21
CA LYS A 121 -20.97 -7.59 -1.99
C LYS A 121 -19.50 -7.71 -1.59
N ARG A 122 -18.59 -7.74 -2.58
CA ARG A 122 -17.14 -7.69 -2.39
C ARG A 122 -16.62 -6.31 -2.73
N TYR A 123 -15.58 -5.89 -2.05
CA TYR A 123 -15.02 -4.55 -2.10
C TYR A 123 -13.61 -4.57 -2.66
N ALA A 124 -13.35 -3.72 -3.62
CA ALA A 124 -12.06 -3.54 -4.29
C ALA A 124 -11.75 -2.05 -4.43
N THR A 125 -10.49 -1.69 -4.53
CA THR A 125 -10.11 -0.31 -4.82
C THR A 125 -10.59 0.07 -6.21
N ASP A 126 -11.18 1.26 -6.32
CA ASP A 126 -11.65 1.80 -7.58
C ASP A 126 -10.62 2.69 -8.26
N ASN A 127 -10.94 3.09 -9.49
CA ASN A 127 -10.15 4.07 -10.22
C ASN A 127 -10.27 5.44 -9.55
N LEU A 128 -9.16 5.95 -9.05
CA LEU A 128 -9.10 7.24 -8.39
C LEU A 128 -9.13 8.43 -9.38
N ASN A 129 -9.15 8.16 -10.70
CA ASN A 129 -9.26 9.19 -11.72
C ASN A 129 -10.72 9.70 -11.82
N GLY A 130 -10.94 10.95 -11.46
CA GLY A 130 -12.27 11.59 -11.53
C GLY A 130 -13.00 11.75 -10.19
N VAL A 131 -12.40 11.27 -9.11
CA VAL A 131 -12.91 11.53 -7.76
C VAL A 131 -12.57 12.97 -7.35
N GLU A 132 -13.49 13.66 -6.68
CA GLU A 132 -13.30 15.01 -6.16
C GLU A 132 -12.02 15.17 -5.33
N ASN A 133 -11.61 14.12 -4.66
CA ASN A 133 -10.37 14.02 -3.88
C ASN A 133 -9.16 13.45 -4.63
N SER A 134 -9.25 13.20 -5.95
CA SER A 134 -8.15 12.56 -6.71
C SER A 134 -6.82 13.30 -6.58
N LYS A 135 -6.82 14.63 -6.62
CA LYS A 135 -5.60 15.44 -6.45
C LYS A 135 -4.95 15.23 -5.08
N LYS A 136 -5.74 15.14 -4.00
CA LYS A 136 -5.23 14.86 -2.65
C LYS A 136 -4.64 13.47 -2.57
N ILE A 137 -5.33 12.48 -3.12
CA ILE A 137 -4.88 11.08 -3.13
C ILE A 137 -3.58 10.95 -3.93
N ILE A 138 -3.51 11.53 -5.12
CA ILE A 138 -2.29 11.53 -5.95
C ILE A 138 -1.13 12.19 -5.20
N SER A 139 -1.36 13.36 -4.56
CA SER A 139 -0.35 14.04 -3.75
C SER A 139 0.17 13.19 -2.60
N ILE A 140 -0.71 12.44 -1.94
CA ILE A 140 -0.31 11.52 -0.84
C ILE A 140 0.46 10.33 -1.39
N MET A 141 0.06 9.79 -2.53
CA MET A 141 0.78 8.69 -3.17
C MET A 141 2.18 9.09 -3.62
N ASP A 142 2.32 10.29 -4.21
CA ASP A 142 3.63 10.83 -4.58
C ASP A 142 4.51 11.03 -3.34
N HIS A 143 3.93 11.55 -2.25
CA HIS A 143 4.63 11.69 -0.99
C HIS A 143 5.08 10.33 -0.43
N ASN A 144 4.18 9.34 -0.40
CA ASN A 144 4.48 7.99 0.09
C ASN A 144 5.53 7.28 -0.77
N THR A 145 5.49 7.48 -2.10
CA THR A 145 6.52 6.95 -3.01
C THR A 145 7.89 7.55 -2.73
N LYS A 146 7.96 8.87 -2.46
CA LYS A 146 9.21 9.54 -2.06
C LYS A 146 9.73 9.01 -0.72
N LEU A 147 8.85 8.86 0.29
CA LEU A 147 9.23 8.28 1.59
C LEU A 147 9.75 6.86 1.45
N LEU A 148 9.11 6.03 0.65
CA LEU A 148 9.56 4.66 0.38
C LEU A 148 10.93 4.65 -0.30
N GLY A 149 11.15 5.55 -1.26
CA GLY A 149 12.46 5.71 -1.92
C GLY A 149 13.56 6.12 -0.94
N ILE A 150 13.27 7.05 -0.02
CA ILE A 150 14.20 7.45 1.04
C ILE A 150 14.50 6.27 1.97
N PHE A 151 13.46 5.54 2.41
CA PHE A 151 13.63 4.36 3.28
C PHE A 151 14.51 3.29 2.63
N ILE A 152 14.22 2.93 1.39
CA ILE A 152 15.01 1.94 0.63
C ILE A 152 16.46 2.42 0.47
N SER A 153 16.67 3.71 0.12
CA SER A 153 18.01 4.28 -0.03
C SER A 153 18.80 4.22 1.28
N LYS A 154 18.21 4.59 2.41
CA LYS A 154 18.82 4.47 3.74
C LYS A 154 19.18 3.02 4.09
N CYS A 155 18.29 2.07 3.79
CA CYS A 155 18.55 0.66 4.01
C CYS A 155 19.70 0.14 3.13
N MET A 156 19.74 0.54 1.86
CA MET A 156 20.83 0.16 0.94
C MET A 156 22.18 0.76 1.37
N GLN A 157 22.21 2.02 1.80
CA GLN A 157 23.43 2.66 2.34
C GLN A 157 23.92 1.96 3.60
N THR A 158 23.00 1.60 4.51
CA THR A 158 23.31 0.85 5.72
C THR A 158 23.93 -0.51 5.40
N TYR A 159 23.40 -1.19 4.36
CA TYR A 159 23.92 -2.46 3.88
C TYR A 159 25.30 -2.31 3.21
N ALA A 160 25.44 -1.31 2.33
CA ALA A 160 26.67 -1.11 1.54
C ALA A 160 27.90 -0.66 2.36
N ASN A 161 27.70 0.04 3.48
CA ASN A 161 28.80 0.52 4.34
C ASN A 161 29.58 -0.60 5.05
N LYS A 162 29.34 -1.86 4.74
CA LYS A 162 30.04 -3.04 5.28
C LYS A 162 30.98 -3.69 4.25
N HIS A 163 30.97 -3.21 3.01
CA HIS A 163 31.71 -3.77 1.89
C HIS A 163 32.41 -2.69 1.07
#